data_df699503cbea45cef9467629bc179342
#
_entry.id   df699503cbea45cef9467629bc179342
#
_cell.length_a   1.000
_cell.length_b   1.000
_cell.length_c   1.000
_cell.angle_alpha   90.00
_cell.angle_beta   90.00
_cell.angle_gamma   90.00
#
_symmetry.space_group_name_H-M   'P 1'
#
loop_
_entity.id
_entity.type
_entity.pdbx_description
1 polymer ?
#
loop_
_entity_poly.entity_id
_entity_poly.type
_entity_poly.pdbx_seq_one_letter_code
_entity_poly.pdbx_strand_id
1 'polypeptide(L)'
;RWANAYVSLARQEGCTLILGVGGGKCLDLAKCAATFGGMDLICVPTSVATCVASSSVCIMYHDDGKPDGSVAMNKEVDVVIADTDVIATAPKRTLAAGIFDSIAKLPEVIHNTNVNSYRDCTLEKYICAVNSKAIYNFLMGEGCNVYDNGVASGRLTDVILTNLLHTSVVSGFSCGVNQLALAHGLY
;
A
#
# COMPACT_ATOMS: atom_id res chain seq x y z
N ARG A 1 -4.88 -17.78 -10.37
CA ARG A 1 -5.57 -19.05 -10.03
C ARG A 1 -6.45 -18.91 -8.80
N TRP A 2 -5.91 -18.57 -7.62
CA TRP A 2 -6.67 -18.48 -6.36
C TRP A 2 -7.78 -17.41 -6.40
N ALA A 3 -7.51 -16.22 -6.94
CA ALA A 3 -8.52 -15.16 -7.07
C ALA A 3 -9.77 -15.64 -7.82
N ASN A 4 -9.61 -16.33 -8.96
CA ASN A 4 -10.74 -16.87 -9.72
C ASN A 4 -11.52 -17.96 -8.95
N ALA A 5 -10.84 -18.75 -8.13
CA ALA A 5 -11.52 -19.75 -7.29
C ALA A 5 -12.42 -19.07 -6.25
N TYR A 6 -11.94 -18.00 -5.60
CA TYR A 6 -12.77 -17.22 -4.67
C TYR A 6 -13.93 -16.51 -5.37
N VAL A 7 -13.73 -15.98 -6.57
CA VAL A 7 -14.81 -15.39 -7.37
C VAL A 7 -15.90 -16.42 -7.68
N SER A 8 -15.48 -17.62 -8.09
CA SER A 8 -16.46 -18.69 -8.40
C SER A 8 -17.27 -19.09 -7.17
N LEU A 9 -16.60 -19.26 -6.02
CA LEU A 9 -17.26 -19.58 -4.75
C LEU A 9 -18.22 -18.45 -4.32
N ALA A 10 -17.76 -17.20 -4.35
CA ALA A 10 -18.57 -16.06 -3.98
C ALA A 10 -19.85 -15.95 -4.82
N ARG A 11 -19.74 -16.18 -6.15
CA ARG A 11 -20.89 -16.19 -7.05
C ARG A 11 -21.86 -17.34 -6.75
N GLN A 12 -21.36 -18.53 -6.44
CA GLN A 12 -22.19 -19.68 -6.06
C GLN A 12 -22.99 -19.41 -4.79
N GLU A 13 -22.38 -18.71 -3.82
CA GLU A 13 -23.02 -18.36 -2.54
C GLU A 13 -23.80 -17.02 -2.60
N GLY A 14 -23.91 -16.40 -3.77
CA GLY A 14 -24.64 -15.13 -3.95
C GLY A 14 -23.99 -13.93 -3.26
N CYS A 15 -22.69 -13.99 -2.97
CA CYS A 15 -21.96 -12.87 -2.36
C CYS A 15 -21.71 -11.74 -3.38
N THR A 16 -21.84 -10.51 -2.94
CA THR A 16 -21.59 -9.30 -3.73
C THR A 16 -20.39 -8.50 -3.23
N LEU A 17 -19.80 -8.91 -2.10
CA LEU A 17 -18.72 -8.22 -1.41
C LEU A 17 -17.62 -9.21 -1.03
N ILE A 18 -16.37 -8.75 -1.18
CA ILE A 18 -15.18 -9.43 -0.66
C ILE A 18 -14.69 -8.66 0.59
N LEU A 19 -14.51 -9.38 1.68
CA LEU A 19 -13.87 -8.88 2.89
C LEU A 19 -12.47 -9.48 3.00
N GLY A 20 -11.44 -8.65 2.81
CA GLY A 20 -10.04 -9.04 3.01
C GLY A 20 -9.57 -8.65 4.41
N VAL A 21 -9.21 -9.64 5.25
CA VAL A 21 -8.67 -9.39 6.59
C VAL A 21 -7.30 -10.04 6.70
N GLY A 22 -6.23 -9.24 6.84
CA GLY A 22 -4.88 -9.80 6.93
C GLY A 22 -3.76 -8.86 6.51
N GLY A 23 -2.59 -9.42 6.27
CA GLY A 23 -1.43 -8.71 5.74
C GLY A 23 -1.45 -8.57 4.21
N GLY A 24 -0.38 -8.01 3.65
CA GLY A 24 -0.29 -7.62 2.25
C GLY A 24 -0.76 -8.66 1.24
N LYS A 25 -0.21 -9.88 1.28
CA LYS A 25 -0.58 -10.96 0.34
C LYS A 25 -2.07 -11.34 0.40
N CYS A 26 -2.65 -11.32 1.60
CA CYS A 26 -4.08 -11.59 1.77
C CYS A 26 -4.92 -10.48 1.12
N LEU A 27 -4.56 -9.23 1.36
CA LEU A 27 -5.25 -8.07 0.80
C LEU A 27 -5.08 -7.97 -0.72
N ASP A 28 -3.91 -8.28 -1.26
CA ASP A 28 -3.70 -8.36 -2.70
C ASP A 28 -4.60 -9.42 -3.35
N LEU A 29 -4.73 -10.59 -2.72
CA LEU A 29 -5.62 -11.64 -3.22
C LEU A 29 -7.10 -11.22 -3.15
N ALA A 30 -7.52 -10.57 -2.06
CA ALA A 30 -8.89 -10.04 -1.90
C ALA A 30 -9.21 -8.98 -2.95
N LYS A 31 -8.30 -8.03 -3.17
CA LYS A 31 -8.40 -6.98 -4.20
C LYS A 31 -8.50 -7.59 -5.60
N CYS A 32 -7.65 -8.56 -5.91
CA CYS A 32 -7.66 -9.25 -7.19
C CYS A 32 -8.97 -10.01 -7.41
N ALA A 33 -9.51 -10.70 -6.38
CA ALA A 33 -10.78 -11.39 -6.45
C ALA A 33 -11.94 -10.39 -6.64
N ALA A 34 -11.97 -9.29 -5.89
CA ALA A 34 -13.00 -8.25 -6.06
C ALA A 34 -12.97 -7.65 -7.47
N THR A 35 -11.78 -7.36 -8.01
CA THR A 35 -11.60 -6.83 -9.37
C THR A 35 -12.12 -7.81 -10.42
N PHE A 36 -11.74 -9.08 -10.36
CA PHE A 36 -12.18 -10.10 -11.33
C PHE A 36 -13.65 -10.48 -11.18
N GLY A 37 -14.18 -10.37 -9.95
CA GLY A 37 -15.59 -10.65 -9.66
C GLY A 37 -16.53 -9.50 -9.98
N GLY A 38 -16.01 -8.26 -10.07
CA GLY A 38 -16.81 -7.03 -10.10
C GLY A 38 -17.58 -6.81 -8.80
N MET A 39 -16.96 -7.17 -7.66
CA MET A 39 -17.56 -7.13 -6.33
C MET A 39 -17.08 -5.94 -5.53
N ASP A 40 -17.84 -5.54 -4.53
CA ASP A 40 -17.40 -4.56 -3.55
C ASP A 40 -16.29 -5.13 -2.67
N LEU A 41 -15.48 -4.24 -2.08
CA LEU A 41 -14.27 -4.64 -1.36
C LEU A 41 -14.09 -3.85 -0.07
N ILE A 42 -13.96 -4.58 1.03
CA ILE A 42 -13.51 -4.03 2.31
C ILE A 42 -12.14 -4.63 2.64
N CYS A 43 -11.16 -3.78 2.91
CA CYS A 43 -9.83 -4.18 3.37
C CYS A 43 -9.64 -3.87 4.86
N VAL A 44 -9.25 -4.89 5.64
CA VAL A 44 -8.92 -4.78 7.06
C VAL A 44 -7.46 -5.20 7.26
N PRO A 45 -6.50 -4.25 7.17
CA PRO A 45 -5.09 -4.58 7.35
C PRO A 45 -4.79 -4.96 8.80
N THR A 46 -4.08 -6.07 9.00
CA THR A 46 -3.55 -6.49 10.30
C THR A 46 -2.07 -6.16 10.49
N SER A 47 -1.47 -5.51 9.51
CA SER A 47 -0.09 -4.98 9.52
C SER A 47 0.05 -3.86 8.51
N VAL A 48 1.09 -3.05 8.65
CA VAL A 48 1.36 -1.89 7.77
C VAL A 48 2.71 -2.00 7.06
N ALA A 49 3.07 -3.20 6.64
CA ALA A 49 4.34 -3.42 5.92
C ALA A 49 4.39 -2.72 4.54
N THR A 50 3.24 -2.42 3.96
CA THR A 50 3.08 -1.70 2.68
C THR A 50 1.76 -0.93 2.67
N CYS A 51 1.54 -0.09 1.66
CA CYS A 51 0.28 0.64 1.46
C CYS A 51 -0.83 -0.19 0.78
N VAL A 52 -0.68 -1.50 0.69
CA VAL A 52 -1.56 -2.40 -0.10
C VAL A 52 -3.04 -2.29 0.23
N ALA A 53 -3.40 -2.01 1.49
CA ALA A 53 -4.81 -1.96 1.91
C ALA A 53 -5.62 -0.87 1.21
N SER A 54 -4.98 0.19 0.76
CA SER A 54 -5.62 1.36 0.14
C SER A 54 -5.12 1.67 -1.28
N SER A 55 -4.13 0.92 -1.78
CA SER A 55 -3.64 1.11 -3.15
C SER A 55 -4.53 0.40 -4.17
N SER A 56 -4.65 0.96 -5.37
CA SER A 56 -5.41 0.40 -6.49
C SER A 56 -4.62 -0.60 -7.36
N VAL A 57 -3.54 -1.16 -6.81
CA VAL A 57 -2.71 -2.18 -7.47
C VAL A 57 -2.63 -3.42 -6.59
N CYS A 58 -2.76 -4.60 -7.19
CA CYS A 58 -2.57 -5.90 -6.53
C CYS A 58 -1.28 -6.53 -7.03
N ILE A 59 -0.43 -7.00 -6.13
CA ILE A 59 0.73 -7.81 -6.49
C ILE A 59 0.33 -9.29 -6.44
N MET A 60 0.59 -9.98 -7.53
CA MET A 60 0.36 -11.42 -7.61
C MET A 60 1.62 -12.19 -7.19
N TYR A 61 1.43 -13.39 -6.70
CA TYR A 61 2.53 -14.22 -6.21
C TYR A 61 2.38 -15.65 -6.72
N HIS A 62 3.50 -16.25 -7.07
CA HIS A 62 3.63 -17.69 -7.28
C HIS A 62 3.47 -18.46 -5.95
N ASP A 63 3.25 -19.77 -6.05
CA ASP A 63 3.10 -20.63 -4.85
C ASP A 63 4.40 -20.67 -4.00
N ASP A 64 5.56 -20.38 -4.59
CA ASP A 64 6.85 -20.23 -3.89
C ASP A 64 7.01 -18.86 -3.20
N GLY A 65 6.02 -17.97 -3.35
CA GLY A 65 5.98 -16.64 -2.73
C GLY A 65 6.70 -15.54 -3.50
N LYS A 66 7.25 -15.83 -4.68
CA LYS A 66 7.85 -14.80 -5.54
C LYS A 66 6.76 -13.97 -6.24
N PRO A 67 7.03 -12.69 -6.53
CA PRO A 67 6.11 -11.88 -7.32
C PRO A 67 5.85 -12.47 -8.71
N ASP A 68 4.59 -12.44 -9.15
CA ASP A 68 4.10 -12.90 -10.45
C ASP A 68 3.38 -11.77 -11.20
N GLY A 69 3.94 -10.56 -11.12
CA GLY A 69 3.37 -9.39 -11.77
C GLY A 69 2.34 -8.65 -10.92
N SER A 70 1.65 -7.72 -11.56
CA SER A 70 0.66 -6.87 -10.91
C SER A 70 -0.64 -6.79 -11.71
N VAL A 71 -1.73 -6.55 -10.99
CA VAL A 71 -3.06 -6.28 -11.57
C VAL A 71 -3.50 -4.91 -11.09
N ALA A 72 -3.77 -4.00 -12.02
CA ALA A 72 -4.41 -2.74 -11.71
C ALA A 72 -5.90 -3.00 -11.42
N MET A 73 -6.40 -2.45 -10.34
CA MET A 73 -7.83 -2.44 -10.06
C MET A 73 -8.53 -1.44 -10.99
N ASN A 74 -9.77 -1.72 -11.33
CA ASN A 74 -10.61 -0.80 -12.12
C ASN A 74 -11.35 0.24 -11.26
N LYS A 75 -11.19 0.17 -9.96
CA LYS A 75 -11.71 1.13 -8.95
C LYS A 75 -10.79 1.15 -7.73
N GLU A 76 -10.95 2.15 -6.89
CA GLU A 76 -10.34 2.18 -5.56
C GLU A 76 -10.99 1.15 -4.63
N VAL A 77 -10.35 0.89 -3.48
CA VAL A 77 -10.91 0.07 -2.40
C VAL A 77 -12.12 0.81 -1.81
N ASP A 78 -13.26 0.16 -1.70
CA ASP A 78 -14.49 0.83 -1.26
C ASP A 78 -14.42 1.25 0.21
N VAL A 79 -13.87 0.39 1.07
CA VAL A 79 -13.70 0.70 2.51
C VAL A 79 -12.38 0.11 3.02
N VAL A 80 -11.64 0.90 3.77
CA VAL A 80 -10.48 0.45 4.55
C VAL A 80 -10.78 0.63 6.04
N ILE A 81 -10.72 -0.45 6.82
CA ILE A 81 -10.89 -0.41 8.27
C ILE A 81 -9.53 -0.68 8.90
N ALA A 82 -8.85 0.37 9.33
CA ALA A 82 -7.55 0.29 9.99
C ALA A 82 -7.70 0.33 11.51
N ASP A 83 -7.80 -0.83 12.13
CA ASP A 83 -7.77 -0.95 13.59
C ASP A 83 -6.30 -0.82 14.06
N THR A 84 -5.99 0.32 14.67
CA THR A 84 -4.63 0.63 15.10
C THR A 84 -4.15 -0.25 16.24
N ASP A 85 -5.05 -0.75 17.07
CA ASP A 85 -4.71 -1.66 18.18
C ASP A 85 -4.32 -3.04 17.63
N VAL A 86 -5.07 -3.54 16.65
CA VAL A 86 -4.72 -4.79 15.95
C VAL A 86 -3.38 -4.64 15.23
N ILE A 87 -3.19 -3.55 14.50
CA ILE A 87 -1.94 -3.28 13.76
C ILE A 87 -0.74 -3.17 14.71
N ALA A 88 -0.93 -2.56 15.89
CA ALA A 88 0.12 -2.43 16.90
C ALA A 88 0.62 -3.78 17.45
N THR A 89 -0.20 -4.84 17.38
CA THR A 89 0.21 -6.19 17.80
C THR A 89 1.06 -6.92 16.73
N ALA A 90 1.12 -6.41 15.52
CA ALA A 90 1.90 -7.02 14.45
C ALA A 90 3.41 -7.01 14.77
N PRO A 91 4.18 -7.96 14.24
CA PRO A 91 5.62 -7.98 14.46
C PRO A 91 6.27 -6.65 14.06
N LYS A 92 7.13 -6.09 14.92
CA LYS A 92 7.81 -4.79 14.68
C LYS A 92 8.47 -4.69 13.31
N ARG A 93 8.95 -5.80 12.74
CA ARG A 93 9.53 -5.83 11.39
C ARG A 93 8.56 -5.37 10.31
N THR A 94 7.24 -5.57 10.49
CA THR A 94 6.24 -5.15 9.51
C THR A 94 6.03 -3.63 9.57
N LEU A 95 6.12 -3.02 10.73
CA LEU A 95 6.12 -1.57 10.88
C LEU A 95 7.38 -0.96 10.25
N ALA A 96 8.57 -1.53 10.53
CA ALA A 96 9.82 -1.10 9.90
C ALA A 96 9.74 -1.21 8.37
N ALA A 97 9.23 -2.33 7.84
CA ALA A 97 9.07 -2.52 6.40
C ALA A 97 8.19 -1.43 5.78
N GLY A 98 7.06 -1.09 6.40
CA GLY A 98 6.18 -0.02 5.92
C GLY A 98 6.81 1.37 5.98
N ILE A 99 7.56 1.67 7.03
CA ILE A 99 8.32 2.92 7.13
C ILE A 99 9.34 3.01 5.98
N PHE A 100 10.10 1.94 5.72
CA PHE A 100 11.09 1.93 4.64
C PHE A 100 10.44 1.93 3.25
N ASP A 101 9.34 1.20 3.03
CA ASP A 101 8.56 1.25 1.78
C ASP A 101 8.10 2.68 1.49
N SER A 102 7.61 3.37 2.50
CA SER A 102 7.12 4.74 2.36
C SER A 102 8.25 5.76 2.14
N ILE A 103 9.38 5.63 2.84
CA ILE A 103 10.57 6.48 2.67
C ILE A 103 11.18 6.30 1.27
N ALA A 104 11.20 5.06 0.76
CA ALA A 104 11.75 4.74 -0.55
C ALA A 104 11.04 5.45 -1.71
N LYS A 105 9.77 5.85 -1.54
CA LYS A 105 9.03 6.56 -2.58
C LYS A 105 9.70 7.86 -3.02
N LEU A 106 10.30 8.63 -2.08
CA LEU A 106 10.93 9.91 -2.44
C LEU A 106 12.12 9.75 -3.39
N PRO A 107 13.17 8.96 -3.09
CA PRO A 107 14.30 8.81 -4.01
C PRO A 107 13.88 8.20 -5.34
N GLU A 108 12.90 7.30 -5.35
CA GLU A 108 12.40 6.69 -6.58
C GLU A 108 11.63 7.69 -7.45
N VAL A 109 10.74 8.48 -6.85
CA VAL A 109 10.01 9.53 -7.57
C VAL A 109 10.97 10.58 -8.13
N ILE A 110 11.95 11.04 -7.34
CA ILE A 110 12.96 12.02 -7.81
C ILE A 110 13.78 11.43 -8.97
N HIS A 111 14.24 10.20 -8.85
CA HIS A 111 15.02 9.52 -9.88
C HIS A 111 14.24 9.41 -11.21
N ASN A 112 12.96 9.03 -11.12
CA ASN A 112 12.15 8.77 -12.31
C ASN A 112 11.54 10.02 -12.94
N THR A 113 11.35 11.09 -12.16
CA THR A 113 10.59 12.26 -12.64
C THR A 113 11.44 13.49 -12.87
N ASN A 114 12.63 13.59 -12.24
CA ASN A 114 13.51 14.73 -12.28
C ASN A 114 12.79 16.08 -12.04
N VAL A 115 11.84 16.10 -11.09
CA VAL A 115 10.96 17.23 -10.82
C VAL A 115 11.67 18.26 -9.97
N ASN A 116 11.99 19.42 -10.55
CA ASN A 116 12.53 20.57 -9.84
C ASN A 116 11.47 21.63 -9.53
N SER A 117 10.42 21.70 -10.33
CA SER A 117 9.36 22.70 -10.22
C SER A 117 8.06 22.17 -10.82
N TYR A 118 6.90 22.65 -10.33
CA TYR A 118 5.59 22.35 -10.93
C TYR A 118 5.46 22.79 -12.37
N ARG A 119 6.31 23.72 -12.84
CA ARG A 119 6.31 24.22 -14.23
C ARG A 119 7.02 23.28 -15.21
N ASP A 120 7.84 22.37 -14.69
CA ASP A 120 8.70 21.51 -15.51
C ASP A 120 8.13 20.10 -15.65
N CYS A 121 6.94 19.85 -15.11
CA CYS A 121 6.34 18.52 -15.06
C CYS A 121 4.82 18.54 -15.10
N THR A 122 4.21 17.38 -15.27
CA THR A 122 2.77 17.22 -15.15
C THR A 122 2.32 17.32 -13.69
N LEU A 123 1.04 17.64 -13.46
CA LEU A 123 0.49 17.82 -12.12
C LEU A 123 0.67 16.58 -11.26
N GLU A 124 0.42 15.38 -11.80
CA GLU A 124 0.57 14.12 -11.09
C GLU A 124 2.01 13.87 -10.65
N LYS A 125 3.01 14.16 -11.48
CA LYS A 125 4.43 14.06 -11.11
C LYS A 125 4.78 15.02 -9.98
N TYR A 126 4.29 16.25 -10.07
CA TYR A 126 4.50 17.25 -9.03
C TYR A 126 3.89 16.83 -7.71
N ILE A 127 2.63 16.36 -7.71
CA ILE A 127 1.95 15.87 -6.51
C ILE A 127 2.68 14.66 -5.92
N CYS A 128 3.14 13.71 -6.74
CA CYS A 128 3.96 12.59 -6.28
C CYS A 128 5.22 13.08 -5.55
N ALA A 129 5.95 14.02 -6.12
CA ALA A 129 7.20 14.54 -5.54
C ALA A 129 6.94 15.27 -4.21
N VAL A 130 5.92 16.13 -4.15
CA VAL A 130 5.57 16.89 -2.95
C VAL A 130 5.11 15.97 -1.81
N ASN A 131 4.20 15.03 -2.10
CA ASN A 131 3.71 14.08 -1.09
C ASN A 131 4.81 13.14 -0.63
N SER A 132 5.63 12.61 -1.54
CA SER A 132 6.78 11.77 -1.17
C SER A 132 7.76 12.51 -0.26
N LYS A 133 7.99 13.81 -0.51
CA LYS A 133 8.84 14.65 0.35
C LYS A 133 8.23 14.84 1.75
N ALA A 134 6.93 15.07 1.82
CA ALA A 134 6.22 15.22 3.10
C ALA A 134 6.28 13.91 3.92
N ILE A 135 5.99 12.77 3.28
CA ILE A 135 6.08 11.43 3.88
C ILE A 135 7.49 11.17 4.39
N TYR A 136 8.49 11.39 3.55
CA TYR A 136 9.90 11.20 3.90
C TYR A 136 10.30 12.01 5.14
N ASN A 137 10.01 13.32 5.14
CA ASN A 137 10.37 14.19 6.26
C ASN A 137 9.70 13.77 7.56
N PHE A 138 8.42 13.40 7.50
CA PHE A 138 7.67 12.94 8.67
C PHE A 138 8.24 11.62 9.22
N LEU A 139 8.45 10.62 8.38
CA LEU A 139 8.94 9.31 8.81
C LEU A 139 10.41 9.33 9.22
N MET A 140 11.25 10.19 8.64
CA MET A 140 12.63 10.38 9.12
C MET A 140 12.67 11.04 10.49
N GLY A 141 11.69 11.88 10.84
CA GLY A 141 11.58 12.48 12.16
C GLY A 141 10.98 11.54 13.21
N GLU A 142 9.91 10.83 12.87
CA GLU A 142 9.11 10.09 13.85
C GLU A 142 9.26 8.56 13.76
N GLY A 143 9.76 8.03 12.64
CA GLY A 143 9.75 6.58 12.39
C GLY A 143 10.52 5.78 13.43
N CYS A 144 11.73 6.23 13.84
CA CYS A 144 12.51 5.56 14.87
C CYS A 144 11.84 5.64 16.24
N ASN A 145 11.29 6.80 16.60
CA ASN A 145 10.56 6.99 17.85
C ASN A 145 9.37 6.02 17.93
N VAL A 146 8.58 5.89 16.85
CA VAL A 146 7.44 4.98 16.81
C VAL A 146 7.88 3.51 16.79
N TYR A 147 8.95 3.18 16.08
CA TYR A 147 9.49 1.83 16.08
C TYR A 147 9.92 1.37 17.49
N ASP A 148 10.59 2.25 18.25
CA ASP A 148 11.10 1.92 19.59
C ASP A 148 9.96 1.89 20.63
N ASN A 149 9.09 2.88 20.62
CA ASN A 149 8.13 3.17 21.69
C ASN A 149 6.68 2.77 21.38
N GLY A 150 6.33 2.45 20.13
CA GLY A 150 4.99 2.04 19.72
C GLY A 150 3.93 3.06 20.13
N VAL A 151 2.88 2.61 20.82
CA VAL A 151 1.79 3.46 21.32
C VAL A 151 2.31 4.59 22.22
N ALA A 152 3.33 4.34 23.05
CA ALA A 152 3.89 5.33 23.97
C ALA A 152 4.57 6.51 23.25
N SER A 153 4.87 6.38 21.96
CA SER A 153 5.39 7.49 21.13
C SER A 153 4.39 8.63 20.95
N GLY A 154 3.08 8.36 21.09
CA GLY A 154 1.99 9.27 20.77
C GLY A 154 1.80 9.53 19.27
N ARG A 155 2.58 8.85 18.40
CA ARG A 155 2.58 9.05 16.94
C ARG A 155 2.31 7.78 16.13
N LEU A 156 2.01 6.67 16.78
CA LEU A 156 1.80 5.38 16.09
C LEU A 156 0.69 5.47 15.03
N THR A 157 -0.45 6.06 15.38
CA THR A 157 -1.57 6.23 14.44
C THR A 157 -1.16 7.06 13.22
N ASP A 158 -0.41 8.16 13.41
CA ASP A 158 0.04 9.01 12.31
C ASP A 158 0.99 8.25 11.36
N VAL A 159 1.89 7.42 11.90
CA VAL A 159 2.78 6.57 11.10
C VAL A 159 1.99 5.49 10.36
N ILE A 160 1.02 4.84 11.02
CA ILE A 160 0.14 3.86 10.38
C ILE A 160 -0.63 4.49 9.20
N LEU A 161 -1.25 5.64 9.42
CA LEU A 161 -1.99 6.35 8.37
C LEU A 161 -1.08 6.84 7.24
N THR A 162 0.14 7.25 7.57
CA THR A 162 1.13 7.62 6.55
C THR A 162 1.50 6.42 5.67
N ASN A 163 1.78 5.27 6.28
CA ASN A 163 2.12 4.06 5.53
C ASN A 163 0.94 3.53 4.71
N LEU A 164 -0.28 3.60 5.23
CA LEU A 164 -1.47 3.10 4.52
C LEU A 164 -1.96 4.10 3.47
N LEU A 165 -2.32 5.33 3.88
CA LEU A 165 -3.07 6.26 3.03
C LEU A 165 -2.15 7.20 2.24
N HIS A 166 -1.24 7.91 2.90
CA HIS A 166 -0.42 8.90 2.19
C HIS A 166 0.49 8.23 1.16
N THR A 167 1.05 7.06 1.49
CA THR A 167 1.89 6.30 0.56
C THR A 167 1.09 5.76 -0.62
N SER A 168 -0.18 5.36 -0.41
CA SER A 168 -1.04 4.92 -1.51
C SER A 168 -1.43 6.06 -2.45
N VAL A 169 -1.59 7.29 -1.96
CA VAL A 169 -1.80 8.47 -2.80
C VAL A 169 -0.63 8.66 -3.77
N VAL A 170 0.61 8.53 -3.30
CA VAL A 170 1.79 8.57 -4.18
C VAL A 170 1.73 7.45 -5.22
N SER A 171 1.38 6.24 -4.80
CA SER A 171 1.22 5.10 -5.71
C SER A 171 0.13 5.33 -6.76
N GLY A 172 -1.00 5.91 -6.38
CA GLY A 172 -2.11 6.23 -7.27
C GLY A 172 -1.72 7.26 -8.34
N PHE A 173 -1.14 8.39 -7.94
CA PHE A 173 -0.72 9.44 -8.89
C PHE A 173 0.46 9.02 -9.78
N SER A 174 1.29 8.10 -9.34
CA SER A 174 2.40 7.60 -10.15
C SER A 174 1.97 6.59 -11.21
N CYS A 175 0.75 6.08 -11.14
CA CYS A 175 0.26 4.96 -11.96
C CYS A 175 1.19 3.74 -11.94
N GLY A 176 1.94 3.56 -10.85
CA GLY A 176 2.92 2.49 -10.70
C GLY A 176 4.22 2.67 -11.50
N VAL A 177 4.28 3.60 -12.44
CA VAL A 177 5.42 3.75 -13.37
C VAL A 177 6.53 4.64 -12.80
N ASN A 178 6.16 5.70 -12.09
CA ASN A 178 7.12 6.71 -11.63
C ASN A 178 7.66 6.47 -10.21
N GLN A 179 7.29 5.37 -9.56
CA GLN A 179 7.70 5.06 -8.19
C GLN A 179 8.54 3.78 -8.07
N LEU A 180 8.73 3.05 -9.16
CA LEU A 180 9.51 1.83 -9.17
C LEU A 180 10.91 2.12 -9.72
N ALA A 181 11.90 2.10 -8.86
CA ALA A 181 13.30 2.24 -9.21
C ALA A 181 14.14 1.20 -8.44
N LEU A 182 15.30 1.59 -7.93
CA LEU A 182 16.25 0.66 -7.31
C LEU A 182 15.70 -0.08 -6.10
N ALA A 183 14.96 0.58 -5.21
CA ALA A 183 14.47 -0.04 -3.99
C ALA A 183 13.47 -1.17 -4.29
N HIS A 184 12.52 -0.96 -5.21
CA HIS A 184 11.57 -1.98 -5.63
C HIS A 184 12.13 -2.95 -6.69
N GLY A 185 13.18 -2.55 -7.41
CA GLY A 185 13.81 -3.39 -8.43
C GLY A 185 14.83 -4.40 -7.89
N LEU A 186 15.23 -4.27 -6.62
CA LEU A 186 16.13 -5.20 -5.93
C LEU A 186 15.39 -6.33 -5.19
N TYR A 187 14.08 -6.39 -5.32
CA TYR A 187 13.21 -7.33 -4.61
C TYR A 187 13.14 -8.68 -5.31
#